data_f5538a9b01c183da959fdbd4c42a359f
#
_entry.id   f5538a9b01c183da959fdbd4c42a359f
#
_cell.length_a   1.000
_cell.length_b   1.000
_cell.length_c   1.000
_cell.angle_alpha   90.00
_cell.angle_beta   90.00
_cell.angle_gamma   90.00
#
_symmetry.space_group_name_H-M   'P 1'
#
loop_
_entity.id
_entity.type
_entity.pdbx_description
1 polymer ?
#
loop_
_entity_poly.entity_id
_entity_poly.type
_entity_poly.pdbx_seq_one_letter_code
_entity_poly.pdbx_strand_id
1 'polypeptide(L)'
;MSKRNKKPLPLLRGIDITDIAAEGKAIAKVDEMVVFVPFAVPGDVVDLQITKKRKNYAEARIVDFVRYSEERCSAVCEHFGVCGGCKWQILPYDKQLQYKQQQVADNLTRIGKVDLPPIRDIIGSDKEYFYRNKLEFTFSNRKWLSNVTDIPDDSTDSTLRSGLGFHIPKMFDKVLDINKCWLQDDISNTIRNEIRRYAFEHGLEFFDLRHHTGFLRTLMIRTASTGELMVVVVFFYDDPTAREALMQHIADTFPQITSLLYVINAKANDTIADQKIELFAGKDHIVETMEDLRFKVGAKSFYQTNSEQAYKLYDTVRTLAGITPDMLVYDLYTGTGTIANFIARSAREVIGIEYVPEAIDDARENSKVNGIVNTRFFAGDMKDILTESFIDRYGRPDVVVTDPPRAGMHDDVVKTIMAAAPRRVVYVSCNPATQARDLMLFDSSYRVAEVQPVDMFPQTHHVENVVLLERR
;
A
#
# COMPACT_ATOMS: atom_id res chain seq x y z
N MET A 1 6.43 -36.78 22.84
CA MET A 1 7.58 -35.84 22.73
C MET A 1 7.47 -34.81 23.83
N SER A 2 8.42 -34.78 24.77
CA SER A 2 8.44 -33.87 25.93
C SER A 2 8.54 -32.43 25.46
N LYS A 3 7.60 -31.56 25.84
CA LYS A 3 7.71 -30.10 25.71
C LYS A 3 8.90 -29.65 26.55
N ARG A 4 10.05 -29.35 25.90
CA ARG A 4 11.16 -28.66 26.56
C ARG A 4 10.59 -27.37 27.19
N ASN A 5 10.58 -27.26 28.50
CA ASN A 5 10.31 -26.02 29.24
C ASN A 5 11.34 -24.96 28.76
N LYS A 6 10.95 -24.11 27.80
CA LYS A 6 11.78 -22.96 27.44
C LYS A 6 11.75 -22.00 28.64
N LYS A 7 12.93 -21.67 29.17
CA LYS A 7 13.05 -20.61 30.19
C LYS A 7 12.34 -19.36 29.66
N PRO A 8 11.57 -18.66 30.50
CA PRO A 8 10.93 -17.40 30.10
C PRO A 8 12.02 -16.42 29.65
N LEU A 9 11.74 -15.70 28.57
CA LEU A 9 12.64 -14.66 28.09
C LEU A 9 12.68 -13.50 29.10
N PRO A 10 13.81 -12.77 29.22
CA PRO A 10 14.01 -11.77 30.26
C PRO A 10 13.03 -10.58 30.13
N LEU A 11 12.67 -10.04 31.31
CA LEU A 11 12.05 -8.75 31.47
C LEU A 11 13.16 -7.71 31.70
N LEU A 12 13.18 -6.67 30.90
CA LEU A 12 14.11 -5.55 31.00
C LEU A 12 13.37 -4.35 31.58
N ARG A 13 14.00 -3.62 32.50
CA ARG A 13 13.41 -2.52 33.23
C ARG A 13 14.06 -1.18 32.87
N GLY A 14 13.22 -0.13 32.73
CA GLY A 14 13.69 1.25 32.57
C GLY A 14 14.54 1.47 31.33
N ILE A 15 14.15 0.90 30.20
CA ILE A 15 14.91 0.94 28.96
C ILE A 15 14.56 2.19 28.15
N ASP A 16 15.57 2.98 27.79
CA ASP A 16 15.41 4.13 26.92
C ASP A 16 15.20 3.72 25.47
N ILE A 17 14.21 4.31 24.83
CA ILE A 17 13.98 4.22 23.39
C ILE A 17 14.74 5.34 22.70
N THR A 18 15.63 4.98 21.78
CA THR A 18 16.62 5.92 21.22
C THR A 18 16.39 6.31 19.78
N ASP A 19 15.70 5.48 18.99
CA ASP A 19 15.57 5.69 17.54
C ASP A 19 14.38 4.93 16.96
N ILE A 20 14.12 5.09 15.65
CA ILE A 20 13.13 4.33 14.89
C ILE A 20 13.83 3.53 13.78
N ALA A 21 13.48 2.26 13.68
CA ALA A 21 13.94 1.36 12.62
C ALA A 21 12.99 1.35 11.43
N ALA A 22 13.44 0.72 10.35
CA ALA A 22 12.58 0.27 9.27
C ALA A 22 11.37 -0.51 9.81
N GLU A 23 10.26 -0.54 9.06
CA GLU A 23 8.98 -1.13 9.46
C GLU A 23 8.27 -0.43 10.65
N GLY A 24 8.72 0.76 11.04
CA GLY A 24 8.07 1.59 12.04
C GLY A 24 8.19 1.10 13.48
N LYS A 25 9.13 0.21 13.78
CA LYS A 25 9.45 -0.21 15.16
C LYS A 25 10.46 0.75 15.74
N ALA A 26 10.29 1.09 17.01
CA ALA A 26 11.30 1.83 17.75
C ALA A 26 12.50 0.93 18.13
N ILE A 27 13.63 1.56 18.42
CA ILE A 27 14.89 0.91 18.79
C ILE A 27 15.26 1.26 20.20
N ALA A 28 15.62 0.23 20.97
CA ALA A 28 16.41 0.35 22.18
C ALA A 28 17.76 -0.38 22.01
N LYS A 29 18.77 0.04 22.75
CA LYS A 29 20.06 -0.66 22.83
C LYS A 29 20.27 -1.17 24.24
N VAL A 30 20.50 -2.47 24.38
CA VAL A 30 20.74 -3.12 25.67
C VAL A 30 21.94 -4.06 25.51
N ASP A 31 23.01 -3.80 26.23
CA ASP A 31 24.27 -4.60 26.17
C ASP A 31 24.70 -4.84 24.70
N GLU A 32 24.82 -3.80 23.90
CA GLU A 32 25.17 -3.82 22.47
C GLU A 32 24.17 -4.53 21.57
N MET A 33 23.09 -5.08 22.13
CA MET A 33 22.03 -5.73 21.35
C MET A 33 20.94 -4.73 20.98
N VAL A 34 20.54 -4.70 19.69
CA VAL A 34 19.39 -3.94 19.22
C VAL A 34 18.11 -4.64 19.64
N VAL A 35 17.19 -3.90 20.26
CA VAL A 35 15.85 -4.38 20.63
C VAL A 35 14.80 -3.61 19.88
N PHE A 36 14.00 -4.29 19.05
CA PHE A 36 12.89 -3.70 18.31
C PHE A 36 11.62 -3.70 19.16
N VAL A 37 11.03 -2.51 19.31
CA VAL A 37 9.89 -2.27 20.19
C VAL A 37 8.74 -1.62 19.38
N PRO A 38 7.62 -2.28 19.12
CA PRO A 38 6.49 -1.65 18.47
C PRO A 38 5.79 -0.66 19.41
N PHE A 39 5.20 0.40 18.84
CA PHE A 39 4.38 1.40 19.56
C PHE A 39 5.14 2.21 20.64
N ALA A 40 6.45 2.24 20.57
CA ALA A 40 7.27 3.17 21.33
C ALA A 40 7.68 4.38 20.45
N VAL A 41 8.07 5.46 21.10
CA VAL A 41 8.57 6.70 20.50
C VAL A 41 9.93 7.01 21.11
N PRO A 42 10.92 7.50 20.35
CA PRO A 42 12.19 7.95 20.92
C PRO A 42 12.01 8.90 22.09
N GLY A 43 12.74 8.70 23.17
CA GLY A 43 12.57 9.40 24.44
C GLY A 43 11.61 8.74 25.44
N ASP A 44 10.81 7.73 25.03
CA ASP A 44 10.11 6.87 25.99
C ASP A 44 11.10 6.09 26.85
N VAL A 45 10.77 5.90 28.13
CA VAL A 45 11.46 4.95 29.03
C VAL A 45 10.46 3.86 29.41
N VAL A 46 10.77 2.61 29.09
CA VAL A 46 9.79 1.51 29.15
C VAL A 46 10.34 0.26 29.79
N ASP A 47 9.45 -0.52 30.39
CA ASP A 47 9.72 -1.89 30.77
C ASP A 47 9.36 -2.83 29.60
N LEU A 48 10.29 -3.71 29.23
CA LEU A 48 10.20 -4.52 28.03
C LEU A 48 10.21 -6.02 28.34
N GLN A 49 9.20 -6.74 27.91
CA GLN A 49 9.24 -8.20 27.84
C GLN A 49 9.82 -8.63 26.51
N ILE A 50 10.98 -9.30 26.52
CA ILE A 50 11.52 -9.91 25.31
C ILE A 50 10.56 -11.01 24.83
N THR A 51 10.21 -10.95 23.55
CA THR A 51 9.30 -11.93 22.89
C THR A 51 10.06 -12.86 21.96
N LYS A 52 11.20 -12.38 21.41
CA LYS A 52 12.09 -13.16 20.54
C LYS A 52 13.53 -12.68 20.70
N LYS A 53 14.48 -13.60 20.75
CA LYS A 53 15.92 -13.29 20.82
C LYS A 53 16.67 -14.01 19.70
N ARG A 54 17.50 -13.27 19.00
CA ARG A 54 18.46 -13.74 17.99
C ARG A 54 19.88 -13.38 18.43
N LYS A 55 20.88 -13.76 17.62
CA LYS A 55 22.29 -13.49 17.94
C LYS A 55 22.56 -11.98 18.06
N ASN A 56 22.04 -11.16 17.12
CA ASN A 56 22.40 -9.75 17.00
C ASN A 56 21.24 -8.80 17.35
N TYR A 57 20.01 -9.31 17.58
CA TYR A 57 18.85 -8.48 17.92
C TYR A 57 17.82 -9.24 18.74
N ALA A 58 16.93 -8.49 19.36
CA ALA A 58 15.72 -9.02 20.00
C ALA A 58 14.47 -8.25 19.54
N GLU A 59 13.31 -8.88 19.72
CA GLU A 59 12.01 -8.23 19.62
C GLU A 59 11.38 -8.24 21.02
N ALA A 60 10.77 -7.13 21.40
CA ALA A 60 10.14 -6.98 22.70
C ALA A 60 8.73 -6.38 22.56
N ARG A 61 7.93 -6.54 23.61
CA ARG A 61 6.69 -5.78 23.78
C ARG A 61 6.81 -4.92 25.03
N ILE A 62 6.19 -3.76 25.02
CA ILE A 62 6.07 -2.90 26.19
C ILE A 62 5.17 -3.60 27.21
N VAL A 63 5.60 -3.59 28.47
CA VAL A 63 4.84 -4.06 29.62
C VAL A 63 4.30 -2.86 30.39
N ASP A 64 5.15 -1.84 30.56
CA ASP A 64 4.79 -0.61 31.27
C ASP A 64 5.60 0.56 30.74
N PHE A 65 5.06 1.78 30.90
CA PHE A 65 5.75 3.02 30.62
C PHE A 65 6.24 3.63 31.93
N VAL A 66 7.55 3.74 32.08
CA VAL A 66 8.19 4.42 33.23
C VAL A 66 8.11 5.93 33.03
N ARG A 67 8.32 6.40 31.79
CA ARG A 67 8.20 7.78 31.37
C ARG A 67 7.82 7.87 29.90
N TYR A 68 6.88 8.71 29.57
CA TYR A 68 6.53 9.04 28.19
C TYR A 68 7.50 10.07 27.61
N SER A 69 7.80 9.97 26.34
CA SER A 69 8.52 10.98 25.57
C SER A 69 7.69 12.26 25.46
N GLU A 70 8.35 13.42 25.51
CA GLU A 70 7.72 14.71 25.24
C GLU A 70 7.26 14.87 23.78
N GLU A 71 7.87 14.12 22.87
CA GLU A 71 7.49 14.08 21.45
C GLU A 71 6.25 13.23 21.17
N ARG A 72 5.74 12.53 22.18
CA ARG A 72 4.57 11.64 22.00
C ARG A 72 3.28 12.46 21.90
N CYS A 73 2.45 12.14 20.91
CA CYS A 73 1.08 12.66 20.81
C CYS A 73 0.05 11.54 21.02
N SER A 74 -1.21 11.92 21.22
CA SER A 74 -2.31 10.98 21.36
C SER A 74 -2.82 10.52 20.01
N ALA A 75 -2.98 9.21 19.83
CA ALA A 75 -3.61 8.66 18.63
C ALA A 75 -5.09 9.07 18.57
N VAL A 76 -5.56 9.52 17.40
CA VAL A 76 -6.98 9.88 17.20
C VAL A 76 -7.87 8.65 17.00
N CYS A 77 -7.30 7.53 16.56
CA CYS A 77 -8.02 6.31 16.25
C CYS A 77 -8.12 5.39 17.48
N GLU A 78 -9.34 5.04 17.89
CA GLU A 78 -9.60 4.10 18.99
C GLU A 78 -9.01 2.69 18.73
N HIS A 79 -8.81 2.34 17.47
CA HIS A 79 -8.27 1.04 17.04
C HIS A 79 -6.75 1.04 16.92
N PHE A 80 -6.07 2.14 17.22
CA PHE A 80 -4.61 2.23 17.13
C PHE A 80 -3.94 1.23 18.10
N GLY A 81 -2.88 0.60 17.64
CA GLY A 81 -2.17 -0.43 18.40
C GLY A 81 -2.74 -1.85 18.23
N VAL A 82 -3.98 -1.99 17.75
CA VAL A 82 -4.62 -3.30 17.50
C VAL A 82 -4.81 -3.54 16.00
N CYS A 83 -5.35 -2.58 15.26
CA CYS A 83 -5.67 -2.67 13.84
C CYS A 83 -4.47 -3.04 12.95
N GLY A 84 -3.28 -2.59 13.25
CA GLY A 84 -2.08 -2.88 12.44
C GLY A 84 -1.90 -2.03 11.17
N GLY A 85 -2.86 -1.23 10.77
CA GLY A 85 -2.75 -0.32 9.62
C GLY A 85 -1.81 0.84 9.91
N CYS A 86 -2.17 1.69 10.87
CA CYS A 86 -1.33 2.80 11.32
C CYS A 86 -0.28 2.32 12.33
N LYS A 87 0.91 2.93 12.27
CA LYS A 87 2.04 2.64 13.17
C LYS A 87 2.45 3.83 14.01
N TRP A 88 2.18 5.06 13.55
CA TRP A 88 2.80 6.29 14.04
C TRP A 88 1.80 7.38 14.44
N GLN A 89 0.53 7.07 14.69
CA GLN A 89 -0.43 8.07 15.22
C GLN A 89 -0.04 8.65 16.59
N ILE A 90 0.96 8.08 17.24
CA ILE A 90 1.54 8.54 18.50
C ILE A 90 2.77 9.43 18.31
N LEU A 91 3.10 9.77 17.06
CA LEU A 91 4.26 10.57 16.68
C LEU A 91 3.79 11.75 15.83
N PRO A 92 4.18 13.01 16.16
CA PRO A 92 3.85 14.17 15.34
C PRO A 92 4.29 14.01 13.90
N TYR A 93 3.56 14.63 12.98
CA TYR A 93 3.77 14.38 11.56
C TYR A 93 5.14 14.82 11.03
N ASP A 94 5.65 15.95 11.51
CA ASP A 94 7.00 16.42 11.21
C ASP A 94 8.08 15.38 11.61
N LYS A 95 7.89 14.71 12.76
CA LYS A 95 8.76 13.61 13.19
C LYS A 95 8.62 12.36 12.31
N GLN A 96 7.39 12.05 11.88
CA GLN A 96 7.18 10.97 10.91
C GLN A 96 7.98 11.22 9.62
N LEU A 97 7.93 12.45 9.10
CA LEU A 97 8.70 12.86 7.92
C LEU A 97 10.21 12.72 8.15
N GLN A 98 10.70 13.22 9.30
CA GLN A 98 12.11 13.11 9.67
C GLN A 98 12.59 11.64 9.67
N TYR A 99 11.85 10.73 10.30
CA TYR A 99 12.24 9.31 10.36
C TYR A 99 12.10 8.60 9.00
N LYS A 100 11.15 8.98 8.16
CA LYS A 100 11.05 8.47 6.78
C LYS A 100 12.25 8.89 5.94
N GLN A 101 12.64 10.16 6.02
CA GLN A 101 13.83 10.66 5.35
C GLN A 101 15.11 9.98 5.85
N GLN A 102 15.25 9.80 7.15
CA GLN A 102 16.34 9.06 7.76
C GLN A 102 16.40 7.61 7.26
N GLN A 103 15.24 6.93 7.17
CA GLN A 103 15.17 5.57 6.65
C GLN A 103 15.69 5.49 5.22
N VAL A 104 15.35 6.44 4.35
CA VAL A 104 15.89 6.50 2.99
C VAL A 104 17.39 6.68 3.02
N ALA A 105 17.90 7.68 3.76
CA ALA A 105 19.32 7.96 3.87
C ALA A 105 20.11 6.74 4.37
N ASP A 106 19.64 6.10 5.43
CA ASP A 106 20.27 4.91 6.02
C ASP A 106 20.35 3.73 5.05
N ASN A 107 19.25 3.46 4.32
CA ASN A 107 19.23 2.36 3.35
C ASN A 107 20.17 2.63 2.18
N LEU A 108 20.10 3.81 1.59
CA LEU A 108 20.95 4.16 0.46
C LEU A 108 22.44 4.15 0.82
N THR A 109 22.78 4.67 2.01
CA THR A 109 24.18 4.72 2.46
C THR A 109 24.70 3.34 2.86
N ARG A 110 23.96 2.59 3.70
CA ARG A 110 24.46 1.34 4.30
C ARG A 110 24.36 0.14 3.38
N ILE A 111 23.33 0.08 2.54
CA ILE A 111 23.09 -1.00 1.59
C ILE A 111 23.62 -0.63 0.22
N GLY A 112 23.24 0.53 -0.31
CA GLY A 112 23.59 0.98 -1.66
C GLY A 112 25.10 1.17 -1.83
N LYS A 113 25.77 1.77 -0.84
CA LYS A 113 27.22 2.03 -0.86
C LYS A 113 27.70 2.75 -2.13
N VAL A 114 26.83 3.55 -2.72
CA VAL A 114 27.09 4.38 -3.90
C VAL A 114 27.30 5.83 -3.44
N ASP A 115 27.95 6.63 -4.26
CA ASP A 115 28.08 8.06 -4.01
C ASP A 115 26.71 8.72 -4.14
N LEU A 116 26.28 9.42 -3.07
CA LEU A 116 24.99 10.08 -3.01
C LEU A 116 25.13 11.59 -3.02
N PRO A 117 24.31 12.31 -3.78
CA PRO A 117 24.14 13.75 -3.61
C PRO A 117 23.46 14.04 -2.27
N PRO A 118 23.36 15.30 -1.84
CA PRO A 118 22.49 15.70 -0.75
C PRO A 118 21.05 15.21 -1.02
N ILE A 119 20.46 14.48 -0.06
CA ILE A 119 19.07 14.02 -0.19
C ILE A 119 18.17 15.24 0.03
N ARG A 120 17.22 15.45 -0.87
CA ARG A 120 16.24 16.54 -0.76
C ARG A 120 15.31 16.29 0.43
N ASP A 121 14.76 17.39 0.97
CA ASP A 121 13.75 17.29 2.00
C ASP A 121 12.55 16.49 1.53
N ILE A 122 12.03 15.61 2.37
CA ILE A 122 10.91 14.75 2.05
C ILE A 122 9.66 15.56 1.71
N ILE A 123 9.00 15.22 0.61
CA ILE A 123 7.71 15.81 0.24
C ILE A 123 6.63 15.22 1.15
N GLY A 124 6.10 16.03 2.06
CA GLY A 124 5.01 15.67 2.96
C GLY A 124 3.63 15.70 2.29
N SER A 125 2.66 15.09 2.94
CA SER A 125 1.25 15.13 2.57
C SER A 125 0.54 16.31 3.24
N ASP A 126 -0.31 17.02 2.51
CA ASP A 126 -1.14 18.11 3.06
C ASP A 126 -2.24 17.54 3.97
N LYS A 127 -2.65 16.29 3.74
CA LYS A 127 -3.62 15.56 4.56
C LYS A 127 -2.93 14.41 5.29
N GLU A 128 -2.99 14.42 6.60
CA GLU A 128 -2.49 13.33 7.44
C GLU A 128 -3.50 12.21 7.64
N TYR A 129 -4.78 12.53 7.43
CA TYR A 129 -5.95 11.65 7.53
C TYR A 129 -6.85 11.85 6.32
N PHE A 130 -7.81 10.95 6.11
CA PHE A 130 -8.81 11.00 5.02
C PHE A 130 -8.21 11.15 3.61
N TYR A 131 -6.98 10.70 3.43
CA TYR A 131 -6.27 10.77 2.16
C TYR A 131 -6.45 9.52 1.29
N ARG A 132 -6.84 8.40 1.91
CA ARG A 132 -6.85 7.11 1.24
C ARG A 132 -8.11 6.94 0.40
N ASN A 133 -7.92 6.60 -0.87
CA ASN A 133 -9.03 6.44 -1.81
C ASN A 133 -9.52 4.99 -1.95
N LYS A 134 -8.88 4.00 -1.31
CA LYS A 134 -9.29 2.59 -1.34
C LYS A 134 -9.06 1.91 0.01
N LEU A 135 -10.10 1.24 0.52
CA LEU A 135 -10.00 0.30 1.63
C LEU A 135 -10.78 -0.98 1.32
N GLU A 136 -10.25 -2.10 1.82
CA GLU A 136 -10.87 -3.41 1.77
C GLU A 136 -11.10 -3.90 3.20
N PHE A 137 -12.34 -4.28 3.51
CA PHE A 137 -12.77 -4.76 4.81
C PHE A 137 -13.19 -6.23 4.71
N THR A 138 -12.83 -7.02 5.69
CA THR A 138 -13.19 -8.45 5.75
C THR A 138 -14.39 -8.65 6.67
N PHE A 139 -15.41 -9.37 6.19
CA PHE A 139 -16.44 -9.96 7.05
C PHE A 139 -15.88 -11.22 7.67
N SER A 140 -16.01 -11.36 8.99
CA SER A 140 -15.57 -12.57 9.69
C SER A 140 -16.49 -12.92 10.85
N ASN A 141 -16.77 -14.21 10.99
CA ASN A 141 -17.47 -14.76 12.17
C ASN A 141 -16.51 -14.94 13.37
N ARG A 142 -15.28 -14.40 13.28
CA ARG A 142 -14.23 -14.47 14.30
C ARG A 142 -13.72 -13.08 14.66
N LYS A 143 -14.59 -12.28 15.25
CA LYS A 143 -14.26 -10.96 15.76
C LYS A 143 -13.12 -11.02 16.78
N TRP A 144 -12.19 -10.09 16.70
CA TRP A 144 -11.20 -9.86 17.74
C TRP A 144 -11.86 -9.28 18.99
N LEU A 145 -11.58 -9.89 20.14
CA LEU A 145 -12.05 -9.46 21.45
C LEU A 145 -10.83 -9.17 22.33
N SER A 146 -10.86 -8.06 23.05
CA SER A 146 -9.80 -7.69 23.98
C SER A 146 -9.75 -8.67 25.16
N ASN A 147 -10.93 -9.12 25.62
CA ASN A 147 -11.08 -10.14 26.64
C ASN A 147 -11.99 -11.25 26.11
N VAL A 148 -11.54 -12.50 26.22
CA VAL A 148 -12.31 -13.67 25.76
C VAL A 148 -13.56 -13.89 26.62
N THR A 149 -13.54 -13.39 27.87
CA THR A 149 -14.65 -13.44 28.80
C THR A 149 -15.82 -12.49 28.49
N ASP A 150 -15.64 -11.59 27.47
CA ASP A 150 -16.67 -10.61 27.11
C ASP A 150 -17.88 -11.24 26.39
N ILE A 151 -17.77 -12.51 26.00
CA ILE A 151 -18.88 -13.28 25.39
C ILE A 151 -19.19 -14.50 26.27
N PRO A 152 -20.42 -14.69 26.72
CA PRO A 152 -20.82 -15.91 27.38
C PRO A 152 -20.58 -17.13 26.48
N ASP A 153 -20.08 -18.23 27.06
CA ASP A 153 -19.73 -19.44 26.29
C ASP A 153 -20.95 -20.08 25.61
N ASP A 154 -22.15 -19.89 26.17
CA ASP A 154 -23.43 -20.37 25.68
C ASP A 154 -24.18 -19.40 24.76
N SER A 155 -23.58 -18.24 24.47
CA SER A 155 -24.21 -17.24 23.58
C SER A 155 -24.34 -17.77 22.16
N THR A 156 -25.57 -17.81 21.65
CA THR A 156 -25.90 -18.08 20.24
C THR A 156 -25.96 -16.83 19.41
N ASP A 157 -25.76 -15.64 20.01
CA ASP A 157 -25.78 -14.37 19.32
C ASP A 157 -24.53 -14.22 18.42
N SER A 158 -24.73 -14.40 17.10
CA SER A 158 -23.69 -14.28 16.09
C SER A 158 -23.10 -12.88 16.02
N THR A 159 -23.84 -11.84 16.42
CA THR A 159 -23.38 -10.43 16.38
C THR A 159 -22.23 -10.18 17.35
N LEU A 160 -22.17 -10.93 18.45
CA LEU A 160 -21.08 -10.84 19.42
C LEU A 160 -19.76 -11.40 18.87
N ARG A 161 -19.84 -12.35 17.94
CA ARG A 161 -18.68 -13.07 17.39
C ARG A 161 -18.29 -12.60 15.99
N SER A 162 -19.17 -11.90 15.29
CA SER A 162 -18.96 -11.44 13.92
C SER A 162 -18.51 -9.98 13.89
N GLY A 163 -17.72 -9.61 12.89
CA GLY A 163 -17.24 -8.25 12.69
C GLY A 163 -16.85 -7.96 11.25
N LEU A 164 -16.90 -6.67 10.90
CA LEU A 164 -16.48 -6.16 9.59
C LEU A 164 -15.36 -5.15 9.77
N GLY A 165 -14.18 -5.48 9.29
CA GLY A 165 -13.02 -4.60 9.43
C GLY A 165 -11.71 -5.21 8.96
N PHE A 166 -10.65 -5.10 9.74
CA PHE A 166 -9.31 -5.49 9.33
C PHE A 166 -8.76 -6.69 10.12
N HIS A 167 -7.95 -7.50 9.44
CA HIS A 167 -7.25 -8.60 10.11
C HIS A 167 -6.29 -8.09 11.18
N ILE A 168 -6.27 -8.81 12.31
CA ILE A 168 -5.27 -8.60 13.35
C ILE A 168 -3.89 -9.07 12.84
N PRO A 169 -2.83 -8.28 13.00
CA PRO A 169 -1.49 -8.67 12.59
C PRO A 169 -1.06 -10.03 13.16
N LYS A 170 -0.60 -10.93 12.29
CA LYS A 170 -0.18 -12.32 12.61
C LYS A 170 -1.32 -13.27 12.99
N MET A 171 -2.58 -12.86 12.89
CA MET A 171 -3.77 -13.69 13.14
C MET A 171 -4.69 -13.67 11.92
N PHE A 172 -4.47 -14.59 11.00
CA PHE A 172 -5.15 -14.58 9.69
C PHE A 172 -6.67 -14.71 9.77
N ASP A 173 -7.19 -15.35 10.85
CA ASP A 173 -8.60 -15.65 11.04
C ASP A 173 -9.32 -14.70 12.02
N LYS A 174 -8.62 -13.70 12.56
CA LYS A 174 -9.19 -12.73 13.48
C LYS A 174 -9.34 -11.36 12.82
N VAL A 175 -10.55 -10.81 12.90
CA VAL A 175 -10.89 -9.51 12.34
C VAL A 175 -11.27 -8.55 13.45
N LEU A 176 -10.65 -7.40 13.48
CA LEU A 176 -11.05 -6.28 14.32
C LEU A 176 -12.26 -5.61 13.68
N ASP A 177 -13.35 -5.59 14.40
CA ASP A 177 -14.57 -4.88 13.99
C ASP A 177 -14.33 -3.37 14.09
N ILE A 178 -14.44 -2.64 12.98
CA ILE A 178 -14.05 -1.24 12.88
C ILE A 178 -15.29 -0.35 12.93
N ASN A 179 -15.31 0.62 13.84
CA ASN A 179 -16.36 1.65 13.86
C ASN A 179 -15.97 2.87 12.99
N LYS A 180 -14.73 3.33 13.12
CA LYS A 180 -14.21 4.44 12.32
C LYS A 180 -12.78 4.20 11.89
N CYS A 181 -12.52 4.30 10.59
CA CYS A 181 -11.17 4.42 10.02
C CYS A 181 -10.93 5.87 9.62
N TRP A 182 -9.82 6.43 10.08
CA TRP A 182 -9.46 7.82 9.81
C TRP A 182 -8.67 8.02 8.52
N LEU A 183 -8.37 6.95 7.79
CA LEU A 183 -7.54 7.05 6.58
C LEU A 183 -8.34 7.31 5.31
N GLN A 184 -9.61 6.88 5.23
CA GLN A 184 -10.50 7.11 4.09
C GLN A 184 -11.63 8.06 4.51
N ASP A 185 -12.21 8.74 3.55
CA ASP A 185 -13.34 9.65 3.73
C ASP A 185 -14.45 9.00 4.56
N ASP A 186 -15.15 9.81 5.37
CA ASP A 186 -16.11 9.33 6.37
C ASP A 186 -17.32 8.62 5.75
N ILE A 187 -17.61 8.86 4.47
CA ILE A 187 -18.63 8.11 3.74
C ILE A 187 -18.34 6.60 3.74
N SER A 188 -17.07 6.20 3.71
CA SER A 188 -16.71 4.77 3.77
C SER A 188 -17.04 4.15 5.13
N ASN A 189 -16.93 4.91 6.22
CA ASN A 189 -17.36 4.47 7.54
C ASN A 189 -18.87 4.30 7.60
N THR A 190 -19.61 5.25 7.04
CA THR A 190 -21.08 5.22 6.98
C THR A 190 -21.58 4.00 6.21
N ILE A 191 -21.05 3.77 5.01
CA ILE A 191 -21.42 2.62 4.16
C ILE A 191 -21.08 1.29 4.86
N ARG A 192 -19.86 1.14 5.39
CA ARG A 192 -19.44 -0.08 6.07
C ARG A 192 -20.31 -0.38 7.28
N ASN A 193 -20.59 0.61 8.12
CA ASN A 193 -21.40 0.44 9.32
C ASN A 193 -22.85 0.08 8.98
N GLU A 194 -23.42 0.70 7.93
CA GLU A 194 -24.77 0.39 7.47
C GLU A 194 -24.88 -1.03 6.90
N ILE A 195 -23.92 -1.45 6.06
CA ILE A 195 -23.89 -2.81 5.53
C ILE A 195 -23.77 -3.84 6.68
N ARG A 196 -22.92 -3.56 7.68
CA ARG A 196 -22.80 -4.41 8.87
C ARG A 196 -24.10 -4.48 9.66
N ARG A 197 -24.77 -3.34 9.88
CA ARG A 197 -26.07 -3.27 10.56
C ARG A 197 -27.12 -4.11 9.82
N TYR A 198 -27.26 -3.88 8.51
CA TYR A 198 -28.19 -4.64 7.67
C TYR A 198 -27.93 -6.15 7.76
N ALA A 199 -26.66 -6.55 7.65
CA ALA A 199 -26.29 -7.96 7.70
C ALA A 199 -26.68 -8.62 9.01
N PHE A 200 -26.53 -7.94 10.15
CA PHE A 200 -26.97 -8.45 11.44
C PHE A 200 -28.50 -8.53 11.56
N GLU A 201 -29.21 -7.50 11.14
CA GLU A 201 -30.67 -7.44 11.20
C GLU A 201 -31.34 -8.52 10.33
N HIS A 202 -30.70 -8.92 9.24
CA HIS A 202 -31.23 -9.92 8.31
C HIS A 202 -30.57 -11.30 8.45
N GLY A 203 -29.74 -11.47 9.47
CA GLY A 203 -29.10 -12.77 9.77
C GLY A 203 -28.15 -13.27 8.67
N LEU A 204 -27.52 -12.35 7.88
CA LEU A 204 -26.58 -12.73 6.84
C LEU A 204 -25.28 -13.27 7.45
N GLU A 205 -24.87 -14.44 7.01
CA GLU A 205 -23.70 -15.13 7.55
C GLU A 205 -22.39 -14.43 7.12
N PHE A 206 -21.51 -14.13 8.10
CA PHE A 206 -20.16 -13.65 7.86
C PHE A 206 -19.21 -14.81 7.60
N PHE A 207 -18.21 -14.59 6.76
CA PHE A 207 -17.30 -15.63 6.30
C PHE A 207 -16.46 -16.25 7.43
N ASP A 208 -16.36 -17.59 7.44
CA ASP A 208 -15.42 -18.34 8.27
C ASP A 208 -14.17 -18.69 7.44
N LEU A 209 -13.05 -18.01 7.73
CA LEU A 209 -11.79 -18.22 7.01
C LEU A 209 -11.17 -19.60 7.25
N ARG A 210 -11.56 -20.33 8.31
CA ARG A 210 -11.03 -21.67 8.60
C ARG A 210 -11.82 -22.77 7.93
N HIS A 211 -13.15 -22.62 7.91
CA HIS A 211 -14.05 -23.66 7.39
C HIS A 211 -14.50 -23.37 5.95
N HIS A 212 -14.22 -22.16 5.45
CA HIS A 212 -14.65 -21.68 4.12
C HIS A 212 -16.16 -21.80 3.96
N THR A 213 -16.89 -21.22 4.91
CA THR A 213 -18.35 -21.13 4.94
C THR A 213 -18.79 -19.72 5.25
N GLY A 214 -20.09 -19.44 5.10
CA GLY A 214 -20.65 -18.10 5.28
C GLY A 214 -20.87 -17.40 3.94
N PHE A 215 -21.65 -16.33 3.93
CA PHE A 215 -22.12 -15.65 2.73
C PHE A 215 -21.31 -14.40 2.40
N LEU A 216 -21.22 -13.46 3.34
CA LEU A 216 -20.50 -12.17 3.16
C LEU A 216 -19.00 -12.36 3.39
N ARG A 217 -18.16 -11.92 2.43
CA ARG A 217 -16.72 -12.17 2.46
C ARG A 217 -15.87 -10.92 2.59
N THR A 218 -15.99 -9.99 1.63
CA THR A 218 -15.18 -8.77 1.60
C THR A 218 -16.02 -7.60 1.14
N LEU A 219 -15.76 -6.42 1.69
CA LEU A 219 -16.30 -5.14 1.24
C LEU A 219 -15.15 -4.26 0.79
N MET A 220 -15.13 -3.82 -0.46
CA MET A 220 -14.20 -2.84 -0.95
C MET A 220 -14.92 -1.52 -1.23
N ILE A 221 -14.36 -0.42 -0.75
CA ILE A 221 -14.86 0.93 -1.02
C ILE A 221 -13.74 1.74 -1.66
N ARG A 222 -14.03 2.36 -2.79
CA ARG A 222 -13.16 3.33 -3.45
C ARG A 222 -13.86 4.67 -3.58
N THR A 223 -13.12 5.72 -3.32
CA THR A 223 -13.51 7.11 -3.59
C THR A 223 -12.59 7.67 -4.66
N ALA A 224 -13.05 8.66 -5.41
CA ALA A 224 -12.23 9.36 -6.40
C ALA A 224 -12.18 10.85 -6.11
N SER A 225 -11.14 11.53 -6.60
CA SER A 225 -10.99 13.00 -6.52
C SER A 225 -12.16 13.75 -7.17
N THR A 226 -12.85 13.11 -8.11
CA THR A 226 -14.06 13.64 -8.77
C THR A 226 -15.33 13.58 -7.90
N GLY A 227 -15.26 12.98 -6.71
CA GLY A 227 -16.42 12.68 -5.86
C GLY A 227 -17.16 11.39 -6.24
N GLU A 228 -16.74 10.67 -7.29
CA GLU A 228 -17.31 9.38 -7.64
C GLU A 228 -16.95 8.31 -6.59
N LEU A 229 -17.88 7.39 -6.36
CA LEU A 229 -17.81 6.38 -5.29
C LEU A 229 -18.11 4.99 -5.86
N MET A 230 -17.21 4.03 -5.58
CA MET A 230 -17.39 2.61 -5.93
C MET A 230 -17.50 1.77 -4.67
N VAL A 231 -18.47 0.87 -4.66
CA VAL A 231 -18.67 -0.15 -3.63
C VAL A 231 -18.69 -1.53 -4.29
N VAL A 232 -17.88 -2.45 -3.80
CA VAL A 232 -17.83 -3.84 -4.27
C VAL A 232 -18.08 -4.75 -3.09
N VAL A 233 -19.15 -5.56 -3.18
CA VAL A 233 -19.45 -6.61 -2.18
C VAL A 233 -19.03 -7.96 -2.74
N VAL A 234 -18.18 -8.67 -2.01
CA VAL A 234 -17.74 -10.02 -2.38
C VAL A 234 -18.50 -11.03 -1.54
N PHE A 235 -19.22 -11.91 -2.21
CA PHE A 235 -19.94 -13.04 -1.62
C PHE A 235 -19.15 -14.33 -1.82
N PHE A 236 -19.24 -15.26 -0.89
CA PHE A 236 -18.57 -16.55 -1.00
C PHE A 236 -19.33 -17.51 -1.94
N TYR A 237 -20.65 -17.51 -1.88
CA TYR A 237 -21.53 -18.27 -2.78
C TYR A 237 -22.65 -17.35 -3.27
N ASP A 238 -23.37 -17.78 -4.31
CA ASP A 238 -24.51 -17.03 -4.83
C ASP A 238 -25.80 -17.47 -4.16
N ASP A 239 -26.41 -16.55 -3.41
CA ASP A 239 -27.81 -16.58 -2.99
C ASP A 239 -28.47 -15.35 -3.62
N PRO A 240 -29.14 -15.52 -4.76
CA PRO A 240 -29.73 -14.39 -5.49
C PRO A 240 -30.68 -13.56 -4.63
N THR A 241 -31.47 -14.19 -3.77
CA THR A 241 -32.46 -13.47 -2.93
C THR A 241 -31.78 -12.58 -1.91
N ALA A 242 -30.84 -13.13 -1.14
CA ALA A 242 -30.11 -12.38 -0.11
C ALA A 242 -29.19 -11.34 -0.72
N ARG A 243 -28.51 -11.68 -1.84
CA ARG A 243 -27.64 -10.78 -2.57
C ARG A 243 -28.42 -9.58 -3.12
N GLU A 244 -29.50 -9.81 -3.86
CA GLU A 244 -30.34 -8.75 -4.44
C GLU A 244 -30.90 -7.82 -3.37
N ALA A 245 -31.41 -8.38 -2.26
CA ALA A 245 -31.95 -7.59 -1.15
C ALA A 245 -30.87 -6.68 -0.52
N LEU A 246 -29.67 -7.19 -0.27
CA LEU A 246 -28.57 -6.36 0.26
C LEU A 246 -28.13 -5.31 -0.75
N MET A 247 -27.90 -5.68 -2.02
CA MET A 247 -27.43 -4.76 -3.03
C MET A 247 -28.46 -3.65 -3.31
N GLN A 248 -29.75 -3.97 -3.34
CA GLN A 248 -30.82 -2.99 -3.48
C GLN A 248 -30.87 -2.05 -2.26
N HIS A 249 -30.73 -2.58 -1.04
CA HIS A 249 -30.67 -1.77 0.16
C HIS A 249 -29.51 -0.77 0.11
N ILE A 250 -28.33 -1.21 -0.35
CA ILE A 250 -27.17 -0.31 -0.52
C ILE A 250 -27.48 0.78 -1.55
N ALA A 251 -28.07 0.44 -2.70
CA ALA A 251 -28.43 1.39 -3.76
C ALA A 251 -29.42 2.44 -3.27
N ASP A 252 -30.45 2.02 -2.54
CA ASP A 252 -31.51 2.89 -2.03
C ASP A 252 -31.01 3.81 -0.91
N THR A 253 -30.13 3.29 -0.04
CA THR A 253 -29.59 4.06 1.09
C THR A 253 -28.51 5.05 0.67
N PHE A 254 -27.74 4.71 -0.35
CA PHE A 254 -26.59 5.51 -0.84
C PHE A 254 -26.71 5.82 -2.34
N PRO A 255 -27.68 6.66 -2.74
CA PRO A 255 -27.89 6.99 -4.16
C PRO A 255 -26.73 7.72 -4.83
N GLN A 256 -25.76 8.23 -4.06
CA GLN A 256 -24.52 8.84 -4.53
C GLN A 256 -23.47 7.81 -5.00
N ILE A 257 -23.67 6.50 -4.80
CA ILE A 257 -22.76 5.49 -5.31
C ILE A 257 -22.78 5.50 -6.84
N THR A 258 -21.64 5.80 -7.43
CA THR A 258 -21.48 5.86 -8.90
C THR A 258 -21.36 4.46 -9.51
N SER A 259 -20.75 3.54 -8.77
CA SER A 259 -20.42 2.18 -9.21
C SER A 259 -20.71 1.20 -8.09
N LEU A 260 -21.81 0.45 -8.21
CA LEU A 260 -22.18 -0.60 -7.25
C LEU A 260 -21.97 -1.97 -7.90
N LEU A 261 -21.02 -2.72 -7.41
CA LEU A 261 -20.54 -3.96 -8.00
C LEU A 261 -20.63 -5.11 -7.01
N TYR A 262 -20.65 -6.33 -7.51
CA TYR A 262 -20.47 -7.51 -6.68
C TYR A 262 -19.62 -8.59 -7.37
N VAL A 263 -19.15 -9.52 -6.57
CA VAL A 263 -18.33 -10.66 -6.99
C VAL A 263 -18.76 -11.90 -6.24
N ILE A 264 -18.87 -13.02 -6.93
CA ILE A 264 -18.99 -14.34 -6.29
C ILE A 264 -17.59 -14.97 -6.30
N ASN A 265 -16.98 -15.14 -5.11
CA ASN A 265 -15.65 -15.72 -4.97
C ASN A 265 -15.66 -16.92 -4.03
N ALA A 266 -15.89 -18.11 -4.57
CA ALA A 266 -15.92 -19.38 -3.85
C ALA A 266 -14.51 -20.00 -3.61
N LYS A 267 -13.42 -19.28 -3.95
CA LYS A 267 -12.05 -19.78 -3.77
C LYS A 267 -11.58 -19.69 -2.32
N ALA A 268 -10.51 -20.41 -2.01
CA ALA A 268 -9.87 -20.34 -0.70
C ALA A 268 -9.21 -18.98 -0.41
N ASN A 269 -8.65 -18.33 -1.43
CA ASN A 269 -8.04 -17.00 -1.30
C ASN A 269 -9.07 -15.88 -1.58
N ASP A 270 -8.76 -14.66 -1.16
CA ASP A 270 -9.61 -13.48 -1.24
C ASP A 270 -9.43 -12.65 -2.52
N THR A 271 -8.46 -13.00 -3.39
CA THR A 271 -8.21 -12.25 -4.62
C THR A 271 -9.40 -12.30 -5.58
N ILE A 272 -9.75 -11.17 -6.14
CA ILE A 272 -10.78 -11.02 -7.17
C ILE A 272 -10.20 -10.86 -8.58
N ALA A 273 -8.88 -10.91 -8.73
CA ALA A 273 -8.21 -10.61 -10.00
C ALA A 273 -8.70 -11.49 -11.16
N ASP A 274 -8.94 -12.76 -10.91
CA ASP A 274 -9.43 -13.76 -11.86
C ASP A 274 -10.95 -14.03 -11.76
N GLN A 275 -11.69 -13.23 -10.96
CA GLN A 275 -13.13 -13.37 -10.80
C GLN A 275 -13.87 -12.42 -11.75
N LYS A 276 -15.10 -12.79 -12.13
CA LYS A 276 -15.99 -11.90 -12.86
C LYS A 276 -16.52 -10.82 -11.92
N ILE A 277 -16.44 -9.56 -12.34
CA ILE A 277 -17.07 -8.44 -11.66
C ILE A 277 -18.44 -8.24 -12.29
N GLU A 278 -19.47 -8.21 -11.47
CA GLU A 278 -20.85 -7.99 -11.92
C GLU A 278 -21.29 -6.57 -11.53
N LEU A 279 -21.89 -5.89 -12.50
CA LEU A 279 -22.47 -4.56 -12.28
C LEU A 279 -23.89 -4.73 -11.74
N PHE A 280 -24.17 -4.18 -10.56
CA PHE A 280 -25.51 -4.12 -10.00
C PHE A 280 -26.21 -2.80 -10.36
N ALA A 281 -25.55 -1.67 -10.14
CA ALA A 281 -26.10 -0.36 -10.47
C ALA A 281 -25.01 0.66 -10.84
N GLY A 282 -25.35 1.62 -11.67
CA GLY A 282 -24.47 2.72 -12.07
C GLY A 282 -23.48 2.33 -13.19
N LYS A 283 -22.20 2.62 -12.99
CA LYS A 283 -21.11 2.37 -13.95
C LYS A 283 -20.22 1.22 -13.47
N ASP A 284 -19.48 0.59 -14.37
CA ASP A 284 -18.50 -0.45 -14.05
C ASP A 284 -17.16 0.10 -13.50
N HIS A 285 -17.03 1.42 -13.39
CA HIS A 285 -15.83 2.12 -12.98
C HIS A 285 -16.14 3.46 -12.31
N ILE A 286 -15.12 4.04 -11.69
CA ILE A 286 -15.05 5.45 -11.28
C ILE A 286 -13.94 6.15 -12.06
N VAL A 287 -13.96 7.48 -12.09
CA VAL A 287 -12.97 8.29 -12.79
C VAL A 287 -12.16 9.08 -11.78
N GLU A 288 -10.85 8.90 -11.82
CA GLU A 288 -9.87 9.76 -11.15
C GLU A 288 -9.35 10.82 -12.11
N THR A 289 -8.97 11.98 -11.57
CA THR A 289 -8.36 13.06 -12.36
C THR A 289 -6.98 13.41 -11.84
N MET A 290 -6.08 13.76 -12.77
CA MET A 290 -4.75 14.27 -12.46
C MET A 290 -4.41 15.34 -13.49
N GLU A 291 -4.32 16.60 -13.07
CA GLU A 291 -4.36 17.76 -13.98
C GLU A 291 -5.62 17.70 -14.85
N ASP A 292 -5.48 17.75 -16.16
CA ASP A 292 -6.58 17.60 -17.13
C ASP A 292 -6.78 16.15 -17.61
N LEU A 293 -6.00 15.21 -17.10
CA LEU A 293 -6.12 13.79 -17.46
C LEU A 293 -7.19 13.09 -16.62
N ARG A 294 -7.88 12.15 -17.26
CA ARG A 294 -8.92 11.33 -16.67
C ARG A 294 -8.50 9.86 -16.73
N PHE A 295 -8.56 9.17 -15.59
CA PHE A 295 -8.20 7.76 -15.47
C PHE A 295 -9.43 6.96 -15.09
N LYS A 296 -9.78 6.00 -15.93
CA LYS A 296 -10.80 5.01 -15.64
C LYS A 296 -10.25 4.00 -14.62
N VAL A 297 -10.91 3.85 -13.47
CA VAL A 297 -10.50 2.97 -12.39
C VAL A 297 -11.60 1.97 -12.11
N GLY A 298 -11.39 0.72 -12.48
CA GLY A 298 -12.28 -0.40 -12.20
C GLY A 298 -12.00 -1.04 -10.83
N ALA A 299 -12.80 -2.06 -10.47
CA ALA A 299 -12.63 -2.78 -9.20
C ALA A 299 -11.25 -3.44 -9.08
N LYS A 300 -10.71 -3.95 -10.19
CA LYS A 300 -9.40 -4.64 -10.24
C LYS A 300 -8.22 -3.71 -10.55
N SER A 301 -8.47 -2.51 -11.08
CA SER A 301 -7.42 -1.60 -11.51
C SER A 301 -6.55 -1.17 -10.34
N PHE A 302 -5.24 -1.22 -10.53
CA PHE A 302 -4.31 -0.56 -9.61
C PHE A 302 -4.34 0.95 -9.87
N TYR A 303 -4.49 1.71 -8.83
CA TYR A 303 -4.31 3.16 -8.79
C TYR A 303 -3.74 3.53 -7.42
N GLN A 304 -2.82 4.49 -7.36
CA GLN A 304 -2.21 4.91 -6.10
C GLN A 304 -3.28 5.32 -5.09
N THR A 305 -3.19 4.80 -3.86
CA THR A 305 -4.28 4.94 -2.89
C THR A 305 -4.31 6.29 -2.15
N ASN A 306 -3.42 7.21 -2.48
CA ASN A 306 -3.45 8.62 -2.11
C ASN A 306 -3.28 9.45 -3.39
N SER A 307 -4.40 9.94 -3.94
CA SER A 307 -4.42 10.62 -5.24
C SER A 307 -3.63 11.93 -5.24
N GLU A 308 -3.68 12.71 -4.15
CA GLU A 308 -2.98 13.99 -4.03
C GLU A 308 -1.45 13.78 -3.99
N GLN A 309 -0.99 12.82 -3.21
CA GLN A 309 0.44 12.49 -3.16
C GLN A 309 0.93 11.75 -4.41
N ALA A 310 0.07 10.99 -5.09
CA ALA A 310 0.39 10.38 -6.39
C ALA A 310 0.73 11.46 -7.42
N TYR A 311 -0.01 12.56 -7.43
CA TYR A 311 0.31 13.71 -8.28
C TYR A 311 1.70 14.28 -7.96
N LYS A 312 2.02 14.55 -6.68
CA LYS A 312 3.35 15.06 -6.28
C LYS A 312 4.48 14.10 -6.64
N LEU A 313 4.23 12.78 -6.47
CA LEU A 313 5.18 11.73 -6.85
C LEU A 313 5.44 11.75 -8.36
N TYR A 314 4.39 11.78 -9.18
CA TYR A 314 4.52 11.74 -10.63
C TYR A 314 5.04 13.06 -11.22
N ASP A 315 4.72 14.20 -10.61
CA ASP A 315 5.33 15.48 -10.97
C ASP A 315 6.83 15.52 -10.66
N THR A 316 7.24 14.89 -9.55
CA THR A 316 8.66 14.66 -9.24
C THR A 316 9.33 13.80 -10.32
N VAL A 317 8.68 12.70 -10.73
CA VAL A 317 9.18 11.84 -11.83
C VAL A 317 9.32 12.64 -13.13
N ARG A 318 8.29 13.39 -13.52
CA ARG A 318 8.28 14.23 -14.73
C ARG A 318 9.41 15.26 -14.71
N THR A 319 9.57 15.92 -13.57
CA THR A 319 10.61 16.95 -13.37
C THR A 319 12.01 16.36 -13.46
N LEU A 320 12.28 15.26 -12.75
CA LEU A 320 13.61 14.61 -12.75
C LEU A 320 13.93 13.95 -14.11
N ALA A 321 12.94 13.41 -14.78
CA ALA A 321 13.10 12.82 -16.11
C ALA A 321 13.57 13.86 -17.13
N GLY A 322 13.14 15.13 -17.02
CA GLY A 322 13.53 16.22 -17.91
C GLY A 322 13.24 15.90 -19.37
N ILE A 323 12.02 15.39 -19.63
CA ILE A 323 11.58 14.91 -20.94
C ILE A 323 11.37 16.08 -21.90
N THR A 324 11.82 15.91 -23.15
CA THR A 324 11.61 16.85 -24.25
C THR A 324 10.85 16.18 -25.41
N PRO A 325 10.20 16.97 -26.31
CA PRO A 325 9.33 16.44 -27.38
C PRO A 325 10.02 15.54 -28.43
N ASP A 326 11.34 15.46 -28.44
CA ASP A 326 12.11 14.57 -29.30
C ASP A 326 12.49 13.24 -28.68
N MET A 327 12.27 13.07 -27.35
CA MET A 327 12.71 11.91 -26.60
C MET A 327 11.77 10.73 -26.70
N LEU A 328 12.34 9.52 -26.75
CA LEU A 328 11.68 8.25 -26.54
C LEU A 328 11.83 7.85 -25.06
N VAL A 329 10.71 7.59 -24.40
CA VAL A 329 10.66 7.21 -22.99
C VAL A 329 10.14 5.78 -22.84
N TYR A 330 10.80 4.97 -22.01
CA TYR A 330 10.25 3.71 -21.56
C TYR A 330 9.71 3.84 -20.14
N ASP A 331 8.46 3.39 -19.91
CA ASP A 331 7.80 3.30 -18.60
C ASP A 331 7.66 1.83 -18.22
N LEU A 332 8.56 1.37 -17.36
CA LEU A 332 8.64 -0.04 -16.94
C LEU A 332 7.80 -0.25 -15.68
N TYR A 333 7.05 -1.35 -15.67
CA TYR A 333 6.01 -1.65 -14.67
C TYR A 333 4.88 -0.61 -14.71
N THR A 334 4.43 -0.30 -15.93
CA THR A 334 3.55 0.86 -16.22
C THR A 334 2.14 0.75 -15.58
N GLY A 335 1.74 -0.45 -15.12
CA GLY A 335 0.42 -0.69 -14.54
C GLY A 335 -0.69 -0.29 -15.51
N THR A 336 -1.66 0.50 -15.04
CA THR A 336 -2.75 1.06 -15.86
C THR A 336 -2.34 2.27 -16.71
N GLY A 337 -1.02 2.45 -16.92
CA GLY A 337 -0.46 3.50 -17.75
C GLY A 337 -0.54 4.90 -17.15
N THR A 338 -0.65 5.04 -15.83
CA THR A 338 -0.83 6.35 -15.20
C THR A 338 0.37 7.25 -15.43
N ILE A 339 1.60 6.78 -15.14
CA ILE A 339 2.82 7.56 -15.37
C ILE A 339 3.01 7.78 -16.87
N ALA A 340 2.90 6.73 -17.70
CA ALA A 340 3.04 6.82 -19.15
C ALA A 340 2.16 7.91 -19.76
N ASN A 341 0.86 7.93 -19.41
CA ASN A 341 -0.07 8.95 -19.90
C ASN A 341 0.24 10.35 -19.36
N PHE A 342 0.67 10.44 -18.07
CA PHE A 342 1.00 11.71 -17.43
C PHE A 342 2.18 12.42 -18.09
N ILE A 343 3.18 11.66 -18.57
CA ILE A 343 4.38 12.21 -19.22
C ILE A 343 4.31 12.27 -20.76
N ALA A 344 3.32 11.60 -21.37
CA ALA A 344 3.25 11.40 -22.82
C ALA A 344 3.26 12.71 -23.61
N ARG A 345 2.56 13.75 -23.10
CA ARG A 345 2.49 15.05 -23.80
C ARG A 345 3.84 15.78 -23.91
N SER A 346 4.80 15.42 -23.05
CA SER A 346 6.14 16.00 -23.05
C SER A 346 7.14 15.20 -23.88
N ALA A 347 6.76 14.01 -24.38
CA ALA A 347 7.63 13.07 -25.09
C ALA A 347 7.26 12.96 -26.57
N ARG A 348 8.22 12.51 -27.40
CA ARG A 348 7.94 12.05 -28.75
C ARG A 348 7.06 10.80 -28.73
N GLU A 349 7.42 9.86 -27.88
CA GLU A 349 6.73 8.60 -27.70
C GLU A 349 7.04 8.02 -26.32
N VAL A 350 6.03 7.36 -25.70
CA VAL A 350 6.19 6.59 -24.46
C VAL A 350 5.84 5.13 -24.70
N ILE A 351 6.73 4.22 -24.32
CA ILE A 351 6.52 2.78 -24.40
C ILE A 351 6.37 2.23 -22.99
N GLY A 352 5.16 1.73 -22.67
CA GLY A 352 4.84 1.10 -21.39
C GLY A 352 4.93 -0.43 -21.47
N ILE A 353 5.53 -1.05 -20.45
CA ILE A 353 5.62 -2.52 -20.33
C ILE A 353 5.06 -2.93 -18.96
N GLU A 354 4.16 -3.92 -18.94
CA GLU A 354 3.49 -4.44 -17.74
C GLU A 354 3.23 -5.93 -17.86
N TYR A 355 3.35 -6.64 -16.73
CA TYR A 355 3.12 -8.08 -16.69
C TYR A 355 1.63 -8.46 -16.85
N VAL A 356 0.71 -7.66 -16.30
CA VAL A 356 -0.72 -7.95 -16.23
C VAL A 356 -1.43 -7.46 -17.51
N PRO A 357 -1.97 -8.37 -18.36
CA PRO A 357 -2.62 -7.96 -19.61
C PRO A 357 -3.81 -7.01 -19.43
N GLU A 358 -4.63 -7.23 -18.39
CA GLU A 358 -5.80 -6.39 -18.09
C GLU A 358 -5.39 -4.96 -17.73
N ALA A 359 -4.25 -4.79 -17.06
CA ALA A 359 -3.70 -3.45 -16.76
C ALA A 359 -3.25 -2.73 -18.04
N ILE A 360 -2.72 -3.46 -19.03
CA ILE A 360 -2.37 -2.92 -20.34
C ILE A 360 -3.63 -2.51 -21.13
N ASP A 361 -4.73 -3.24 -21.01
CA ASP A 361 -5.99 -2.84 -21.62
C ASP A 361 -6.55 -1.56 -20.98
N ASP A 362 -6.48 -1.45 -19.66
CA ASP A 362 -6.78 -0.21 -18.93
C ASP A 362 -5.86 0.94 -19.39
N ALA A 363 -4.55 0.70 -19.58
CA ALA A 363 -3.60 1.72 -20.03
C ALA A 363 -3.93 2.26 -21.43
N ARG A 364 -4.32 1.38 -22.35
CA ARG A 364 -4.77 1.75 -23.70
C ARG A 364 -6.06 2.56 -23.66
N GLU A 365 -7.03 2.14 -22.85
CA GLU A 365 -8.29 2.87 -22.71
C GLU A 365 -8.05 4.24 -22.07
N ASN A 366 -7.17 4.35 -21.08
CA ASN A 366 -6.79 5.62 -20.46
C ASN A 366 -6.12 6.56 -21.47
N SER A 367 -5.27 6.06 -22.37
CA SER A 367 -4.69 6.88 -23.46
C SER A 367 -5.78 7.40 -24.39
N LYS A 368 -6.71 6.52 -24.79
CA LYS A 368 -7.81 6.86 -25.70
C LYS A 368 -8.75 7.92 -25.11
N VAL A 369 -9.15 7.77 -23.82
CA VAL A 369 -10.01 8.73 -23.12
C VAL A 369 -9.37 10.11 -23.05
N ASN A 370 -8.04 10.19 -22.97
CA ASN A 370 -7.27 11.43 -22.88
C ASN A 370 -6.78 11.95 -24.26
N GLY A 371 -7.15 11.29 -25.37
CA GLY A 371 -6.71 11.67 -26.69
C GLY A 371 -5.19 11.58 -26.91
N ILE A 372 -4.50 10.72 -26.12
CA ILE A 372 -3.05 10.50 -26.20
C ILE A 372 -2.80 9.44 -27.27
N VAL A 373 -2.02 9.79 -28.29
CA VAL A 373 -1.77 8.95 -29.47
C VAL A 373 -0.32 8.48 -29.60
N ASN A 374 0.56 8.96 -28.73
CA ASN A 374 1.98 8.68 -28.73
C ASN A 374 2.42 7.74 -27.62
N THR A 375 1.53 6.87 -27.15
CA THR A 375 1.81 5.79 -26.21
C THR A 375 1.67 4.43 -26.88
N ARG A 376 2.54 3.47 -26.54
CA ARG A 376 2.41 2.05 -26.90
C ARG A 376 2.58 1.20 -25.67
N PHE A 377 1.75 0.16 -25.54
CA PHE A 377 1.77 -0.73 -24.37
C PHE A 377 1.94 -2.19 -24.74
N PHE A 378 2.80 -2.89 -23.99
CA PHE A 378 3.15 -4.30 -24.19
C PHE A 378 2.91 -5.08 -22.90
N ALA A 379 2.17 -6.19 -23.02
CA ALA A 379 1.91 -7.10 -21.91
C ALA A 379 2.93 -8.24 -21.91
N GLY A 380 3.55 -8.51 -20.75
CA GLY A 380 4.44 -9.64 -20.53
C GLY A 380 5.46 -9.41 -19.43
N ASP A 381 6.19 -10.47 -19.08
CA ASP A 381 7.25 -10.39 -18.07
C ASP A 381 8.35 -9.43 -18.57
N MET A 382 8.75 -8.51 -17.69
CA MET A 382 9.72 -7.46 -18.03
C MET A 382 11.02 -8.04 -18.61
N LYS A 383 11.54 -9.14 -18.05
CA LYS A 383 12.77 -9.78 -18.49
C LYS A 383 12.64 -10.44 -19.88
N ASP A 384 11.40 -10.83 -20.26
CA ASP A 384 11.15 -11.52 -21.54
C ASP A 384 10.83 -10.51 -22.66
N ILE A 385 10.20 -9.37 -22.31
CA ILE A 385 9.85 -8.32 -23.28
C ILE A 385 11.03 -7.37 -23.52
N LEU A 386 11.63 -6.83 -22.44
CA LEU A 386 12.71 -5.87 -22.54
C LEU A 386 14.03 -6.55 -22.93
N THR A 387 14.20 -6.83 -24.22
CA THR A 387 15.37 -7.50 -24.81
C THR A 387 16.09 -6.57 -25.80
N GLU A 388 17.31 -6.92 -26.22
CA GLU A 388 18.02 -6.18 -27.29
C GLU A 388 17.19 -6.10 -28.56
N SER A 389 16.54 -7.19 -28.97
CA SER A 389 15.69 -7.22 -30.15
C SER A 389 14.46 -6.30 -30.02
N PHE A 390 13.93 -6.15 -28.81
CA PHE A 390 12.85 -5.20 -28.55
C PHE A 390 13.37 -3.75 -28.71
N ILE A 391 14.54 -3.46 -28.16
CA ILE A 391 15.17 -2.13 -28.25
C ILE A 391 15.52 -1.80 -29.71
N ASP A 392 16.05 -2.77 -30.48
CA ASP A 392 16.37 -2.59 -31.89
C ASP A 392 15.12 -2.31 -32.73
N ARG A 393 14.00 -2.94 -32.38
CA ARG A 393 12.73 -2.78 -33.10
C ARG A 393 12.01 -1.45 -32.76
N TYR A 394 12.01 -1.06 -31.50
CA TYR A 394 11.21 0.08 -31.02
C TYR A 394 12.03 1.33 -30.72
N GLY A 395 13.36 1.21 -30.73
CA GLY A 395 14.31 2.30 -30.51
C GLY A 395 14.92 2.28 -29.10
N ARG A 396 16.12 2.84 -28.99
CA ARG A 396 16.80 3.03 -27.70
C ARG A 396 16.14 4.16 -26.94
N PRO A 397 15.73 3.95 -25.66
CA PRO A 397 15.13 5.01 -24.88
C PRO A 397 16.15 6.10 -24.53
N ASP A 398 15.72 7.35 -24.56
CA ASP A 398 16.48 8.48 -24.00
C ASP A 398 16.37 8.52 -22.49
N VAL A 399 15.18 8.18 -21.99
CA VAL A 399 14.83 8.11 -20.56
C VAL A 399 14.11 6.80 -20.25
N VAL A 400 14.44 6.20 -19.14
CA VAL A 400 13.66 5.09 -18.55
C VAL A 400 13.05 5.57 -17.23
N VAL A 401 11.75 5.43 -17.08
CA VAL A 401 11.04 5.51 -15.80
C VAL A 401 10.74 4.10 -15.34
N THR A 402 10.91 3.81 -14.08
CA THR A 402 10.65 2.48 -13.53
C THR A 402 10.06 2.57 -12.12
N ASP A 403 8.94 1.85 -11.88
CA ASP A 403 8.26 1.76 -10.58
C ASP A 403 8.00 0.27 -10.26
N PRO A 404 9.05 -0.51 -9.94
CA PRO A 404 8.96 -1.95 -9.75
C PRO A 404 8.24 -2.30 -8.43
N PRO A 405 7.79 -3.57 -8.27
CA PRO A 405 7.21 -4.06 -7.02
C PRO A 405 8.22 -4.00 -5.86
N ARG A 406 7.74 -4.20 -4.63
CA ARG A 406 8.54 -4.14 -3.38
C ARG A 406 9.83 -4.95 -3.38
N ALA A 407 9.95 -5.96 -4.22
CA ALA A 407 11.16 -6.79 -4.37
C ALA A 407 12.28 -6.07 -5.14
N GLY A 408 12.00 -4.95 -5.77
CA GLY A 408 12.90 -4.27 -6.70
C GLY A 408 12.90 -4.91 -8.09
N MET A 409 13.86 -4.55 -8.93
CA MET A 409 14.03 -5.11 -10.26
C MET A 409 14.79 -6.45 -10.23
N HIS A 410 14.52 -7.29 -11.22
CA HIS A 410 15.38 -8.45 -11.50
C HIS A 410 16.71 -7.98 -12.09
N ASP A 411 17.82 -8.64 -11.75
CA ASP A 411 19.18 -8.26 -12.21
C ASP A 411 19.28 -8.16 -13.74
N ASP A 412 18.57 -9.03 -14.48
CA ASP A 412 18.61 -9.01 -15.94
C ASP A 412 17.87 -7.79 -16.52
N VAL A 413 16.82 -7.29 -15.85
CA VAL A 413 16.17 -6.04 -16.25
C VAL A 413 17.13 -4.88 -16.08
N VAL A 414 17.85 -4.80 -14.95
CA VAL A 414 18.88 -3.77 -14.71
C VAL A 414 19.96 -3.83 -15.79
N LYS A 415 20.48 -5.03 -16.11
CA LYS A 415 21.48 -5.22 -17.16
C LYS A 415 20.99 -4.75 -18.52
N THR A 416 19.73 -5.04 -18.87
CA THR A 416 19.15 -4.62 -20.15
C THR A 416 18.97 -3.10 -20.21
N ILE A 417 18.54 -2.46 -19.12
CA ILE A 417 18.50 -0.99 -19.05
C ILE A 417 19.90 -0.40 -19.26
N MET A 418 20.92 -0.97 -18.61
CA MET A 418 22.31 -0.53 -18.77
C MET A 418 22.83 -0.71 -20.21
N ALA A 419 22.49 -1.82 -20.87
CA ALA A 419 22.84 -2.09 -22.26
C ALA A 419 22.11 -1.16 -23.24
N ALA A 420 20.85 -0.81 -22.94
CA ALA A 420 20.10 0.20 -23.69
C ALA A 420 20.72 1.59 -23.54
N ALA A 421 21.48 1.83 -22.47
CA ALA A 421 22.22 3.03 -22.17
C ALA A 421 21.42 4.34 -22.27
N PRO A 422 20.21 4.45 -21.65
CA PRO A 422 19.48 5.72 -21.61
C PRO A 422 20.32 6.81 -20.95
N ARG A 423 20.04 8.05 -21.29
CA ARG A 423 20.74 9.20 -20.68
C ARG A 423 20.37 9.33 -19.20
N ARG A 424 19.13 9.00 -18.86
CA ARG A 424 18.56 9.08 -17.51
C ARG A 424 17.72 7.86 -17.18
N VAL A 425 17.76 7.44 -15.91
CA VAL A 425 16.81 6.49 -15.33
C VAL A 425 16.19 7.15 -14.11
N VAL A 426 14.85 7.26 -14.08
CA VAL A 426 14.09 7.72 -12.91
C VAL A 426 13.49 6.50 -12.24
N TYR A 427 14.02 6.19 -11.07
CA TYR A 427 13.65 4.99 -10.32
C TYR A 427 12.78 5.35 -9.12
N VAL A 428 11.48 5.03 -9.18
CA VAL A 428 10.52 5.14 -8.08
C VAL A 428 10.51 3.84 -7.28
N SER A 429 10.47 3.90 -5.96
CA SER A 429 10.41 2.70 -5.13
C SER A 429 9.71 2.93 -3.80
N CYS A 430 8.80 2.02 -3.46
CA CYS A 430 8.19 1.94 -2.12
C CYS A 430 9.05 1.19 -1.09
N ASN A 431 10.26 0.75 -1.48
CA ASN A 431 11.19 0.04 -0.60
C ASN A 431 12.63 0.53 -0.82
N PRO A 432 13.11 1.51 -0.05
CA PRO A 432 14.45 2.05 -0.19
C PRO A 432 15.58 1.00 -0.05
N ALA A 433 15.35 -0.12 0.64
CA ALA A 433 16.36 -1.15 0.80
C ALA A 433 16.60 -1.95 -0.49
N THR A 434 15.53 -2.32 -1.21
CA THR A 434 15.66 -2.99 -2.51
C THR A 434 16.14 -2.01 -3.59
N GLN A 435 15.69 -0.77 -3.54
CA GLN A 435 16.21 0.28 -4.41
C GLN A 435 17.73 0.46 -4.23
N ALA A 436 18.19 0.54 -2.98
CA ALA A 436 19.62 0.65 -2.67
C ALA A 436 20.45 -0.51 -3.25
N ARG A 437 19.93 -1.76 -3.16
CA ARG A 437 20.54 -2.93 -3.79
C ARG A 437 20.65 -2.76 -5.31
N ASP A 438 19.59 -2.31 -5.95
CA ASP A 438 19.57 -2.16 -7.39
C ASP A 438 20.50 -1.02 -7.86
N LEU A 439 20.60 0.07 -7.07
CA LEU A 439 21.54 1.17 -7.35
C LEU A 439 23.00 0.70 -7.40
N MET A 440 23.39 -0.27 -6.56
CA MET A 440 24.74 -0.87 -6.64
C MET A 440 25.01 -1.50 -8.02
N LEU A 441 23.99 -2.08 -8.66
CA LEU A 441 24.15 -2.68 -9.99
C LEU A 441 24.34 -1.62 -11.07
N PHE A 442 23.71 -0.44 -10.92
CA PHE A 442 23.84 0.67 -11.85
C PHE A 442 25.16 1.44 -11.71
N ASP A 443 25.83 1.38 -10.56
CA ASP A 443 26.95 2.29 -10.22
C ASP A 443 28.13 2.24 -11.20
N SER A 444 28.33 1.11 -11.88
CA SER A 444 29.38 1.00 -12.90
C SER A 444 29.17 1.90 -14.13
N SER A 445 27.94 2.30 -14.42
CA SER A 445 27.56 3.02 -15.64
C SER A 445 26.79 4.32 -15.37
N TYR A 446 26.20 4.45 -14.19
CA TYR A 446 25.37 5.58 -13.79
C TYR A 446 25.84 6.15 -12.46
N ARG A 447 25.59 7.43 -12.26
CA ARG A 447 25.71 8.10 -10.97
C ARG A 447 24.33 8.43 -10.43
N VAL A 448 24.15 8.43 -9.13
CA VAL A 448 22.99 9.01 -8.48
C VAL A 448 23.11 10.53 -8.57
N ALA A 449 22.21 11.17 -9.31
CA ALA A 449 22.22 12.62 -9.49
C ALA A 449 21.31 13.33 -8.49
N GLU A 450 20.15 12.73 -8.18
CA GLU A 450 19.18 13.28 -7.22
C GLU A 450 18.45 12.18 -6.46
N VAL A 451 18.03 12.49 -5.22
CA VAL A 451 17.24 11.63 -4.35
C VAL A 451 16.12 12.47 -3.74
N GLN A 452 14.88 12.08 -3.99
CA GLN A 452 13.69 12.75 -3.49
C GLN A 452 12.74 11.77 -2.78
N PRO A 453 12.74 11.73 -1.45
CA PRO A 453 11.74 10.99 -0.68
C PRO A 453 10.36 11.66 -0.77
N VAL A 454 9.30 10.84 -0.75
CA VAL A 454 7.90 11.29 -0.77
C VAL A 454 7.09 10.49 0.24
N ASP A 455 6.33 11.17 1.09
CA ASP A 455 5.40 10.51 1.99
C ASP A 455 4.04 10.30 1.33
N MET A 456 3.81 9.10 0.81
CA MET A 456 2.52 8.68 0.25
C MET A 456 1.50 8.29 1.31
N PHE A 457 1.95 7.90 2.52
CA PHE A 457 1.11 7.23 3.51
C PHE A 457 1.37 7.75 4.93
N PRO A 458 0.89 8.95 5.29
CA PRO A 458 0.91 9.45 6.66
C PRO A 458 0.40 8.42 7.67
N GLN A 459 0.86 8.50 8.92
CA GLN A 459 0.54 7.59 10.02
C GLN A 459 1.08 6.16 9.85
N THR A 460 1.83 5.89 8.78
CA THR A 460 2.50 4.62 8.51
C THR A 460 4.01 4.81 8.33
N HIS A 461 4.78 3.73 8.35
CA HIS A 461 6.23 3.76 8.14
C HIS A 461 6.64 3.74 6.66
N HIS A 462 5.68 3.62 5.74
CA HIS A 462 5.97 3.54 4.32
C HIS A 462 6.46 4.88 3.79
N VAL A 463 7.47 4.82 2.94
CA VAL A 463 8.02 5.97 2.20
C VAL A 463 8.26 5.55 0.76
N GLU A 464 7.88 6.41 -0.17
CA GLU A 464 8.30 6.32 -1.56
C GLU A 464 9.59 7.13 -1.74
N ASN A 465 10.45 6.69 -2.64
CA ASN A 465 11.67 7.40 -2.95
C ASN A 465 11.92 7.43 -4.46
N VAL A 466 12.16 8.61 -5.00
CA VAL A 466 12.50 8.82 -6.41
C VAL A 466 13.99 9.11 -6.53
N VAL A 467 14.68 8.30 -7.31
CA VAL A 467 16.11 8.49 -7.59
C VAL A 467 16.31 8.77 -9.07
N LEU A 468 17.01 9.86 -9.37
CA LEU A 468 17.52 10.13 -10.71
C LEU A 468 18.92 9.53 -10.85
N LEU A 469 19.07 8.66 -11.83
CA LEU A 469 20.35 8.16 -12.31
C LEU A 469 20.72 8.84 -13.63
N GLU A 470 21.93 9.37 -13.72
CA GLU A 470 22.49 9.92 -14.95
C GLU A 470 23.66 9.06 -15.41
N ARG A 471 23.73 8.80 -16.73
CA ARG A 471 24.81 8.03 -17.32
C ARG A 471 26.14 8.76 -17.13
N ARG A 472 27.17 8.04 -16.73
CA ARG A 472 28.56 8.54 -16.60
C ARG A 472 29.19 8.85 -17.94
#